data_e07d34cfb85906e33a45e72ed9b10ebf
#
_entry.id   e07d34cfb85906e33a45e72ed9b10ebf
#
_cell.length_a   1.000
_cell.length_b   1.000
_cell.length_c   1.000
_cell.angle_alpha   90.00
_cell.angle_beta   90.00
_cell.angle_gamma   90.00
#
_symmetry.space_group_name_H-M   'P 1'
#
loop_
_entity.id
_entity.type
_entity.pdbx_description
1 polymer ?
#
loop_
_entity_poly.entity_id
_entity_poly.type
_entity_poly.pdbx_seq_one_letter_code
_entity_poly.pdbx_strand_id
1 'polypeptide(L)'
;NIIMLATGTGIAPMRSYMRLLFHDKAGEAADGSRKFKGLAWLFMGVPYSKSLLYDDEHTDYVEKYPDQFRYDYAVSREQTNAAGQKMYIQTKMAEYTEELWDLMQKENTHIYMCGLKGMEAGMEECFSGIAEKNGLVWKEFAKSMKKAGRYHVEVYSAGRQVRTLSSMCVLNVGA
;
A
#
# COMPACT_ATOMS: atom_id res chain seq x y z
N ASN A 1 -3.48 -7.84 -8.09
CA ASN A 1 -3.39 -7.45 -6.67
C ASN A 1 -2.64 -6.13 -6.52
N ILE A 2 -2.97 -5.38 -5.48
CA ILE A 2 -2.37 -4.07 -5.23
C ILE A 2 -2.00 -3.98 -3.74
N ILE A 3 -0.71 -3.71 -3.46
CA ILE A 3 -0.23 -3.39 -2.12
C ILE A 3 0.00 -1.87 -2.08
N MET A 4 -0.70 -1.18 -1.21
CA MET A 4 -0.65 0.27 -1.07
C MET A 4 0.01 0.65 0.26
N LEU A 5 1.08 1.40 0.20
CA LEU A 5 1.87 1.84 1.35
C LEU A 5 1.79 3.36 1.44
N ALA A 6 1.10 3.87 2.45
CA ALA A 6 0.86 5.30 2.62
C ALA A 6 1.26 5.81 3.99
N THR A 7 1.88 6.99 4.04
CA THR A 7 2.07 7.73 5.30
C THR A 7 1.53 9.15 5.17
N GLY A 8 0.78 9.58 6.18
CA GLY A 8 0.19 10.91 6.21
C GLY A 8 -0.66 11.21 4.97
N THR A 9 -0.37 12.33 4.30
CA THR A 9 -1.10 12.76 3.09
C THR A 9 -0.82 11.89 1.85
N GLY A 10 0.13 10.96 1.91
CA GLY A 10 0.36 9.94 0.88
C GLY A 10 -0.82 9.01 0.63
N ILE A 11 -1.83 9.06 1.51
CA ILE A 11 -3.10 8.35 1.31
C ILE A 11 -3.91 8.89 0.11
N ALA A 12 -3.71 10.14 -0.30
CA ALA A 12 -4.54 10.78 -1.32
C ALA A 12 -4.54 10.03 -2.67
N PRO A 13 -3.41 9.66 -3.29
CA PRO A 13 -3.41 8.84 -4.49
C PRO A 13 -4.00 7.45 -4.26
N MET A 14 -3.74 6.84 -3.10
CA MET A 14 -4.30 5.52 -2.77
C MET A 14 -5.83 5.58 -2.67
N ARG A 15 -6.37 6.67 -2.10
CA ARG A 15 -7.82 6.89 -2.06
C ARG A 15 -8.42 6.94 -3.47
N SER A 16 -7.76 7.58 -4.40
CA SER A 16 -8.21 7.64 -5.80
C SER A 16 -8.31 6.22 -6.41
N TYR A 17 -7.32 5.38 -6.18
CA TYR A 17 -7.35 3.98 -6.62
C TYR A 17 -8.48 3.20 -5.95
N MET A 18 -8.58 3.27 -4.62
CA MET A 18 -9.63 2.54 -3.88
C MET A 18 -11.04 2.97 -4.32
N ARG A 19 -11.27 4.25 -4.56
CA ARG A 19 -12.54 4.73 -5.10
C ARG A 19 -12.84 4.11 -6.47
N LEU A 20 -11.89 4.08 -7.37
CA LEU A 20 -12.05 3.43 -8.68
C LEU A 20 -12.38 1.94 -8.52
N LEU A 21 -11.67 1.24 -7.63
CA LEU A 21 -11.86 -0.20 -7.45
C LEU A 21 -13.20 -0.55 -6.80
N PHE A 22 -13.65 0.23 -5.81
CA PHE A 22 -14.71 -0.17 -4.90
C PHE A 22 -15.94 0.77 -4.85
N HIS A 23 -15.86 1.97 -5.41
CA HIS A 23 -16.93 2.96 -5.27
C HIS A 23 -17.41 3.51 -6.62
N ASP A 24 -16.52 4.02 -7.44
CA ASP A 24 -16.89 4.79 -8.64
C ASP A 24 -17.50 3.89 -9.73
N LYS A 25 -18.45 4.45 -10.49
CA LYS A 25 -19.10 3.74 -11.61
C LYS A 25 -18.13 3.29 -12.69
N ALA A 26 -17.02 3.99 -12.89
CA ALA A 26 -15.99 3.60 -13.84
C ALA A 26 -15.37 2.23 -13.54
N GLY A 27 -15.35 1.82 -12.26
CA GLY A 27 -14.90 0.50 -11.81
C GLY A 27 -15.99 -0.56 -11.77
N GLU A 28 -17.22 -0.25 -12.22
CA GLU A 28 -18.35 -1.16 -12.23
C GLU A 28 -18.48 -1.87 -13.60
N ALA A 29 -18.76 -3.16 -13.56
CA ALA A 29 -19.07 -3.94 -14.75
C ALA A 29 -20.54 -3.77 -15.15
N ALA A 30 -20.89 -4.22 -16.36
CA ALA A 30 -22.25 -4.10 -16.90
C ALA A 30 -23.34 -4.80 -16.05
N ASP A 31 -22.96 -5.82 -15.29
CA ASP A 31 -23.84 -6.57 -14.39
C ASP A 31 -23.93 -5.95 -12.97
N GLY A 32 -23.30 -4.78 -12.76
CA GLY A 32 -23.26 -4.10 -11.47
C GLY A 32 -22.20 -4.60 -10.49
N SER A 33 -21.43 -5.64 -10.85
CA SER A 33 -20.31 -6.11 -10.03
C SER A 33 -19.07 -5.22 -10.21
N ARG A 34 -18.07 -5.36 -9.31
CA ARG A 34 -16.79 -4.66 -9.49
C ARG A 34 -15.93 -5.35 -10.55
N LYS A 35 -15.32 -4.56 -11.43
CA LYS A 35 -14.34 -5.05 -12.42
C LYS A 35 -13.11 -5.63 -11.77
N PHE A 36 -12.68 -5.04 -10.65
CA PHE A 36 -11.54 -5.51 -9.88
C PHE A 36 -11.84 -6.87 -9.23
N LYS A 37 -10.97 -7.84 -9.45
CA LYS A 37 -11.13 -9.22 -8.95
C LYS A 37 -9.96 -9.67 -8.07
N GLY A 38 -8.98 -8.81 -7.85
CA GLY A 38 -7.81 -9.08 -7.02
C GLY A 38 -8.01 -8.71 -5.55
N LEU A 39 -6.90 -8.69 -4.83
CA LEU A 39 -6.78 -8.16 -3.48
C LEU A 39 -6.11 -6.78 -3.52
N ALA A 40 -6.72 -5.80 -2.89
CA ALA A 40 -6.13 -4.51 -2.57
C ALA A 40 -5.85 -4.46 -1.06
N TRP A 41 -4.58 -4.27 -0.68
CA TRP A 41 -4.15 -4.24 0.71
C TRP A 41 -3.51 -2.89 1.03
N LEU A 42 -4.19 -2.14 1.89
CA LEU A 42 -3.70 -0.83 2.35
C LEU A 42 -2.99 -0.98 3.69
N PHE A 43 -1.75 -0.48 3.74
CA PHE A 43 -1.03 -0.19 4.98
C PHE A 43 -0.89 1.31 5.13
N MET A 44 -1.42 1.88 6.20
CA MET A 44 -1.38 3.31 6.47
C MET A 44 -0.66 3.62 7.76
N GLY A 45 0.33 4.52 7.70
CA GLY A 45 1.10 4.98 8.85
C GLY A 45 0.79 6.43 9.21
N VAL A 46 0.49 6.69 10.48
CA VAL A 46 0.22 8.02 11.03
C VAL A 46 0.82 8.17 12.44
N PRO A 47 1.08 9.41 12.92
CA PRO A 47 1.53 9.59 14.30
C PRO A 47 0.42 9.35 15.34
N TYR A 48 -0.81 9.73 15.06
CA TYR A 48 -1.96 9.64 15.98
C TYR A 48 -3.19 9.10 15.26
N SER A 49 -4.05 8.35 15.96
CA SER A 49 -5.27 7.76 15.41
C SER A 49 -6.21 8.80 14.78
N LYS A 50 -6.31 9.99 15.36
CA LYS A 50 -7.05 11.12 14.77
C LYS A 50 -6.54 11.61 13.42
N SER A 51 -5.37 11.16 13.00
CA SER A 51 -4.75 11.47 11.71
C SER A 51 -4.98 10.38 10.66
N LEU A 52 -5.74 9.34 10.98
CA LEU A 52 -6.17 8.31 10.01
C LEU A 52 -7.21 8.91 9.06
N LEU A 53 -6.75 9.54 8.00
CA LEU A 53 -7.60 10.14 6.99
C LEU A 53 -8.44 9.07 6.27
N TYR A 54 -9.73 9.35 6.09
CA TYR A 54 -10.70 8.47 5.39
C TYR A 54 -10.87 7.09 6.03
N ASP A 55 -10.64 6.96 7.32
CA ASP A 55 -10.72 5.70 8.05
C ASP A 55 -12.10 5.02 7.93
N ASP A 56 -13.16 5.82 7.96
CA ASP A 56 -14.54 5.38 7.72
C ASP A 56 -14.75 4.78 6.32
N GLU A 57 -14.19 5.39 5.29
CA GLU A 57 -14.24 4.84 3.92
C GLU A 57 -13.51 3.49 3.85
N HIS A 58 -12.33 3.39 4.46
CA HIS A 58 -11.54 2.15 4.47
C HIS A 58 -12.27 1.03 5.22
N THR A 59 -12.87 1.35 6.36
CA THR A 59 -13.66 0.40 7.15
C THR A 59 -14.88 -0.09 6.37
N ASP A 60 -15.57 0.80 5.66
CA ASP A 60 -16.70 0.44 4.79
C ASP A 60 -16.29 -0.53 3.67
N TYR A 61 -15.12 -0.33 3.05
CA TYR A 61 -14.60 -1.26 2.04
C TYR A 61 -14.26 -2.63 2.63
N VAL A 62 -13.70 -2.69 3.84
CA VAL A 62 -13.45 -3.98 4.53
C VAL A 62 -14.75 -4.74 4.76
N GLU A 63 -15.81 -4.05 5.17
CA GLU A 63 -17.12 -4.67 5.41
C GLU A 63 -17.80 -5.15 4.13
N LYS A 64 -17.74 -4.33 3.06
CA LYS A 64 -18.41 -4.63 1.79
C LYS A 64 -17.65 -5.62 0.91
N TYR A 65 -16.32 -5.63 0.99
CA TYR A 65 -15.45 -6.42 0.12
C TYR A 65 -14.39 -7.19 0.92
N PRO A 66 -14.78 -8.05 1.90
CA PRO A 66 -13.85 -8.67 2.83
C PRO A 66 -12.80 -9.58 2.17
N ASP A 67 -13.11 -10.12 0.98
CA ASP A 67 -12.20 -10.97 0.21
C ASP A 67 -11.29 -10.17 -0.75
N GLN A 68 -11.58 -8.89 -0.94
CA GLN A 68 -10.89 -8.06 -1.94
C GLN A 68 -10.18 -6.83 -1.35
N PHE A 69 -10.51 -6.44 -0.13
CA PHE A 69 -9.89 -5.30 0.54
C PHE A 69 -9.42 -5.64 1.94
N ARG A 70 -8.15 -5.32 2.22
CA ARG A 70 -7.56 -5.40 3.56
C ARG A 70 -7.01 -4.04 3.97
N TYR A 71 -7.20 -3.70 5.23
CA TYR A 71 -6.77 -2.45 5.81
C TYR A 71 -6.04 -2.68 7.12
N ASP A 72 -4.74 -2.37 7.13
CA ASP A 72 -3.89 -2.38 8.32
C ASP A 72 -3.30 -0.98 8.52
N TYR A 73 -3.22 -0.52 9.75
CA TYR A 73 -2.64 0.77 10.07
C TYR A 73 -1.65 0.69 11.23
N ALA A 74 -0.75 1.65 11.26
CA ALA A 74 0.27 1.82 12.28
C ALA A 74 0.20 3.24 12.84
N VAL A 75 0.03 3.36 14.16
CA VAL A 75 -0.09 4.64 14.87
C VAL A 75 1.12 4.81 15.78
N SER A 76 2.16 5.48 15.29
CA SER A 76 3.50 5.45 15.88
C SER A 76 3.64 6.12 17.24
N ARG A 77 2.68 6.94 17.66
CA ARG A 77 2.66 7.60 18.97
C ARG A 77 1.70 6.96 19.98
N GLU A 78 0.91 5.98 19.54
CA GLU A 78 -0.13 5.34 20.36
C GLU A 78 0.03 3.82 20.42
N GLN A 79 0.76 3.22 19.49
CA GLN A 79 0.94 1.78 19.42
C GLN A 79 2.42 1.38 19.55
N THR A 80 2.64 0.22 20.12
CA THR A 80 3.95 -0.45 20.16
C THR A 80 3.80 -1.90 19.70
N ASN A 81 4.90 -2.48 19.24
CA ASN A 81 4.97 -3.91 18.98
C ASN A 81 5.22 -4.70 20.28
N ALA A 82 5.29 -6.02 20.20
CA ALA A 82 5.55 -6.89 21.34
C ALA A 82 6.90 -6.63 22.06
N ALA A 83 7.87 -6.02 21.35
CA ALA A 83 9.16 -5.61 21.90
C ALA A 83 9.15 -4.20 22.51
N GLY A 84 8.00 -3.52 22.58
CA GLY A 84 7.86 -2.17 23.11
C GLY A 84 8.35 -1.06 22.17
N GLN A 85 8.66 -1.39 20.90
CA GLN A 85 9.08 -0.42 19.90
C GLN A 85 7.86 0.23 19.25
N LYS A 86 8.01 1.48 18.79
CA LYS A 86 6.94 2.21 18.10
C LYS A 86 6.42 1.46 16.88
N MET A 87 5.09 1.46 16.74
CA MET A 87 4.45 0.85 15.60
C MET A 87 4.53 1.79 14.39
N TYR A 88 5.45 1.49 13.48
CA TYR A 88 5.50 2.08 12.15
C TYR A 88 4.89 1.14 11.11
N ILE A 89 4.65 1.63 9.90
CA ILE A 89 4.09 0.83 8.82
C ILE A 89 4.93 -0.43 8.52
N GLN A 90 6.25 -0.32 8.49
CA GLN A 90 7.14 -1.47 8.30
C GLN A 90 7.06 -2.48 9.46
N THR A 91 6.86 -1.99 10.69
CA THR A 91 6.67 -2.85 11.86
C THR A 91 5.36 -3.63 11.75
N LYS A 92 4.31 -2.97 11.25
CA LYS A 92 3.02 -3.62 10.99
C LYS A 92 3.11 -4.64 9.85
N MET A 93 3.78 -4.31 8.76
CA MET A 93 4.01 -5.22 7.64
C MET A 93 4.80 -6.46 8.04
N ALA A 94 5.73 -6.34 8.99
CA ALA A 94 6.52 -7.47 9.50
C ALA A 94 5.67 -8.57 10.16
N GLU A 95 4.42 -8.27 10.55
CA GLU A 95 3.47 -9.27 11.06
C GLU A 95 2.95 -10.20 9.95
N TYR A 96 3.10 -9.82 8.66
CA TYR A 96 2.51 -10.49 7.50
C TYR A 96 3.55 -10.87 6.43
N THR A 97 4.78 -11.15 6.82
CA THR A 97 5.89 -11.35 5.87
C THR A 97 5.64 -12.45 4.84
N GLU A 98 5.02 -13.56 5.24
CA GLU A 98 4.73 -14.69 4.34
C GLU A 98 3.63 -14.32 3.33
N GLU A 99 2.53 -13.73 3.80
CA GLU A 99 1.43 -13.32 2.93
C GLU A 99 1.87 -12.23 1.93
N LEU A 100 2.70 -11.27 2.38
CA LEU A 100 3.27 -10.24 1.52
C LEU A 100 4.17 -10.85 0.45
N TRP A 101 5.01 -11.80 0.84
CA TRP A 101 5.88 -12.49 -0.10
C TRP A 101 5.08 -13.26 -1.15
N ASP A 102 4.06 -14.02 -0.74
CA ASP A 102 3.18 -14.77 -1.64
C ASP A 102 2.48 -13.86 -2.66
N LEU A 103 2.09 -12.66 -2.24
CA LEU A 103 1.52 -11.66 -3.15
C LEU A 103 2.58 -11.09 -4.10
N MET A 104 3.75 -10.71 -3.59
CA MET A 104 4.80 -10.04 -4.36
C MET A 104 5.35 -10.92 -5.49
N GLN A 105 5.35 -12.22 -5.32
CA GLN A 105 5.78 -13.18 -6.35
C GLN A 105 4.82 -13.26 -7.55
N LYS A 106 3.54 -12.90 -7.35
CA LYS A 106 2.54 -12.95 -8.42
C LYS A 106 2.78 -11.84 -9.43
N GLU A 107 2.83 -12.18 -10.71
CA GLU A 107 3.10 -11.24 -11.80
C GLU A 107 2.05 -10.11 -11.91
N ASN A 108 0.85 -10.35 -11.41
CA ASN A 108 -0.24 -9.38 -11.37
C ASN A 108 -0.30 -8.56 -10.07
N THR A 109 0.74 -8.59 -9.25
CA THR A 109 0.82 -7.77 -8.03
C THR A 109 1.62 -6.52 -8.25
N HIS A 110 1.03 -5.37 -7.94
CA HIS A 110 1.64 -4.05 -7.99
C HIS A 110 1.81 -3.48 -6.59
N ILE A 111 2.91 -2.79 -6.36
CA ILE A 111 3.19 -2.06 -5.12
C ILE A 111 3.20 -0.57 -5.42
N TYR A 112 2.44 0.20 -4.66
CA TYR A 112 2.41 1.67 -4.70
C TYR A 112 2.81 2.21 -3.33
N MET A 113 3.80 3.08 -3.30
CA MET A 113 4.28 3.75 -2.09
C MET A 113 4.17 5.25 -2.27
N CYS A 114 3.50 5.92 -1.34
CA CYS A 114 3.43 7.37 -1.30
C CYS A 114 3.46 7.89 0.12
N GLY A 115 4.26 8.93 0.38
CA GLY A 115 4.33 9.55 1.68
C GLY A 115 5.63 10.30 1.95
N LEU A 116 5.95 10.48 3.21
CA LEU A 116 7.16 11.15 3.63
C LEU A 116 8.41 10.35 3.27
N LYS A 117 9.45 11.02 2.77
CA LYS A 117 10.71 10.41 2.35
C LYS A 117 11.33 9.48 3.41
N GLY A 118 11.14 9.79 4.69
CA GLY A 118 11.65 8.93 5.78
C GLY A 118 11.06 7.52 5.82
N MET A 119 9.94 7.26 5.12
CA MET A 119 9.37 5.90 5.07
C MET A 119 10.18 4.96 4.17
N GLU A 120 10.91 5.47 3.17
CA GLU A 120 11.64 4.62 2.20
C GLU A 120 12.61 3.67 2.90
N ALA A 121 13.41 4.18 3.84
CA ALA A 121 14.39 3.37 4.55
C ALA A 121 13.74 2.20 5.33
N GLY A 122 12.63 2.47 6.01
CA GLY A 122 11.89 1.43 6.73
C GLY A 122 11.25 0.40 5.80
N MET A 123 10.76 0.82 4.63
CA MET A 123 10.23 -0.09 3.62
C MET A 123 11.33 -0.94 3.01
N GLU A 124 12.48 -0.33 2.68
CA GLU A 124 13.65 -1.04 2.16
C GLU A 124 14.13 -2.12 3.15
N GLU A 125 14.20 -1.80 4.43
CA GLU A 125 14.55 -2.76 5.48
C GLU A 125 13.53 -3.92 5.56
N CYS A 126 12.25 -3.61 5.58
CA CYS A 126 11.17 -4.60 5.63
C CYS A 126 11.22 -5.55 4.42
N PHE A 127 11.29 -5.01 3.22
CA PHE A 127 11.34 -5.81 2.00
C PHE A 127 12.64 -6.60 1.87
N SER A 128 13.78 -6.05 2.31
CA SER A 128 15.04 -6.78 2.36
C SER A 128 14.92 -8.00 3.28
N GLY A 129 14.34 -7.83 4.46
CA GLY A 129 14.12 -8.95 5.39
C GLY A 129 13.19 -10.04 4.81
N ILE A 130 12.15 -9.64 4.08
CA ILE A 130 11.25 -10.59 3.39
C ILE A 130 12.01 -11.34 2.29
N ALA A 131 12.78 -10.65 1.46
CA ALA A 131 13.53 -11.25 0.37
C ALA A 131 14.61 -12.21 0.88
N GLU A 132 15.39 -11.82 1.89
CA GLU A 132 16.43 -12.63 2.51
C GLU A 132 15.88 -13.95 3.08
N LYS A 133 14.76 -13.92 3.76
CA LYS A 133 14.06 -15.12 4.25
C LYS A 133 13.77 -16.14 3.12
N ASN A 134 13.62 -15.64 1.90
CA ASN A 134 13.28 -16.42 0.72
C ASN A 134 14.48 -16.64 -0.21
N GLY A 135 15.70 -16.38 0.27
CA GLY A 135 16.95 -16.63 -0.48
C GLY A 135 17.18 -15.66 -1.64
N LEU A 136 16.56 -14.47 -1.61
CA LEU A 136 16.67 -13.46 -2.66
C LEU A 136 17.28 -12.16 -2.13
N VAL A 137 17.84 -11.37 -3.04
CA VAL A 137 18.32 -10.02 -2.77
C VAL A 137 17.25 -9.03 -3.18
N TRP A 138 16.74 -8.26 -2.23
CA TRP A 138 15.67 -7.29 -2.46
C TRP A 138 15.96 -6.32 -3.62
N LYS A 139 17.17 -5.78 -3.69
CA LYS A 139 17.58 -4.84 -4.74
C LYS A 139 17.37 -5.38 -6.14
N GLU A 140 17.68 -6.65 -6.36
CA GLU A 140 17.50 -7.32 -7.66
C GLU A 140 16.01 -7.57 -7.94
N PHE A 141 15.28 -8.03 -6.92
CA PHE A 141 13.85 -8.26 -7.03
C PHE A 141 13.08 -6.95 -7.31
N ALA A 142 13.39 -5.88 -6.57
CA ALA A 142 12.80 -4.55 -6.78
C ALA A 142 13.08 -4.00 -8.19
N LYS A 143 14.31 -4.20 -8.69
CA LYS A 143 14.68 -3.82 -10.05
C LYS A 143 13.84 -4.56 -11.10
N SER A 144 13.62 -5.85 -10.91
CA SER A 144 12.75 -6.63 -11.81
C SER A 144 11.32 -6.16 -11.77
N MET A 145 10.76 -5.86 -10.57
CA MET A 145 9.43 -5.31 -10.41
C MET A 145 9.28 -3.93 -11.07
N LYS A 146 10.28 -3.05 -10.90
CA LYS A 146 10.30 -1.73 -11.56
C LYS A 146 10.31 -1.86 -13.08
N LYS A 147 11.14 -2.75 -13.62
CA LYS A 147 11.21 -3.02 -15.07
C LYS A 147 9.88 -3.55 -15.60
N ALA A 148 9.17 -4.35 -14.83
CA ALA A 148 7.84 -4.87 -15.15
C ALA A 148 6.70 -3.86 -14.91
N GLY A 149 6.99 -2.63 -14.46
CA GLY A 149 5.98 -1.63 -14.13
C GLY A 149 5.11 -1.99 -12.92
N ARG A 150 5.65 -2.74 -11.96
CA ARG A 150 4.91 -3.25 -10.79
C ARG A 150 5.34 -2.64 -9.45
N TYR A 151 6.32 -1.74 -9.45
CA TYR A 151 6.82 -1.08 -8.23
C TYR A 151 6.93 0.43 -8.44
N HIS A 152 6.07 1.18 -7.75
CA HIS A 152 5.90 2.62 -7.92
C HIS A 152 6.13 3.33 -6.59
N VAL A 153 7.06 4.25 -6.55
CA VAL A 153 7.44 5.00 -5.35
C VAL A 153 7.38 6.49 -5.62
N GLU A 154 6.57 7.20 -4.85
CA GLU A 154 6.53 8.67 -4.81
C GLU A 154 6.61 9.14 -3.36
N VAL A 155 7.76 9.70 -2.99
CA VAL A 155 7.98 10.23 -1.66
C VAL A 155 8.34 11.70 -1.70
N TYR A 156 7.91 12.46 -0.71
CA TYR A 156 8.13 13.90 -0.61
C TYR A 156 8.83 14.27 0.71
N SER A 157 9.60 15.37 0.67
CA SER A 157 10.21 15.96 1.87
C SER A 157 9.17 16.83 2.57
N ALA A 158 9.14 16.80 3.90
CA ALA A 158 8.35 17.74 4.69
C ALA A 158 8.75 19.18 4.31
N GLY A 159 7.80 19.99 3.81
CA GLY A 159 8.04 21.37 3.39
C GLY A 159 8.12 21.64 1.88
N ARG A 160 8.03 20.64 1.01
CA ARG A 160 7.78 20.86 -0.43
C ARG A 160 6.34 20.51 -0.77
N GLN A 161 5.63 21.50 -1.31
CA GLN A 161 4.34 21.25 -1.96
C GLN A 161 4.49 20.14 -3.01
N VAL A 162 3.64 19.14 -2.95
CA VAL A 162 3.56 18.07 -3.94
C VAL A 162 3.35 18.71 -5.30
N ARG A 163 4.36 18.66 -6.16
CA ARG A 163 4.14 18.91 -7.58
C ARG A 163 3.28 17.78 -8.10
N THR A 164 2.19 18.16 -8.70
CA THR A 164 1.13 17.39 -9.34
C THR A 164 1.49 15.93 -9.60
N LEU A 165 0.72 15.02 -9.04
CA LEU A 165 0.72 13.57 -9.21
C LEU A 165 0.44 13.10 -10.67
N SER A 166 0.99 13.78 -11.65
CA SER A 166 0.69 13.53 -13.07
C SER A 166 1.40 12.29 -13.64
N SER A 167 2.26 11.65 -12.86
CA SER A 167 3.01 10.47 -13.31
C SER A 167 2.60 9.16 -12.66
N MET A 168 1.72 9.18 -11.64
CA MET A 168 1.07 7.95 -11.17
C MET A 168 0.02 7.52 -12.19
N CYS A 169 0.55 7.01 -13.27
CA CYS A 169 -0.17 6.56 -14.42
C CYS A 169 -1.18 5.47 -14.10
N VAL A 170 -2.38 5.69 -14.59
CA VAL A 170 -3.30 4.71 -15.13
C VAL A 170 -3.06 3.30 -14.58
N LEU A 171 -3.83 2.95 -13.56
CA LEU A 171 -4.12 1.54 -13.30
C LEU A 171 -4.58 0.93 -14.63
N ASN A 172 -3.69 0.16 -15.27
CA ASN A 172 -4.09 -0.75 -16.31
C ASN A 172 -4.94 -1.83 -15.63
N VAL A 173 -6.21 -1.50 -15.39
CA VAL A 173 -7.23 -2.46 -14.98
C VAL A 173 -7.56 -3.22 -16.26
N GLY A 174 -6.58 -4.00 -16.70
CA GLY A 174 -6.73 -4.87 -17.86
C GLY A 174 -7.88 -5.82 -17.63
N ALA A 175 -8.68 -5.95 -18.67
CA ALA A 175 -9.76 -6.86 -18.81
C ALA A 175 -9.37 -8.31 -18.53
#